data_ad2c9f034fd1c9363c72441706f7bd5e
#
_entry.id   ad2c9f034fd1c9363c72441706f7bd5e
#
_cell.length_a   1.000
_cell.length_b   1.000
_cell.length_c   1.000
_cell.angle_alpha   90.00
_cell.angle_beta   90.00
_cell.angle_gamma   90.00
#
_symmetry.space_group_name_H-M   'P 1'
#
loop_
_entity.id
_entity.type
_entity.pdbx_description
1 polymer ?
#
loop_
_entity_poly.entity_id
_entity_poly.type
_entity_poly.pdbx_seq_one_letter_code
_entity_poly.pdbx_strand_id
1 'polypeptide(L)'
;DFLKNNISSKKLYLGMSRDKKAEPLINSFMKVMGGSPDNVIYIDDNRYIFTSACRHQSCSEKGVLFIDTEKKNTIGLIRHNFINDTEFSSEEDFLIFSKNHKTFGEVPVIFIEMVKEWVTTSHMNGPPSKVRYIGSDDKIVDITNKY
;
A
#
# COMPACT_ATOMS: atom_id res chain seq x y z
N ASP A 1 11.17 16.31 -1.05
CA ASP A 1 10.14 15.50 -0.40
C ASP A 1 10.32 14.03 -0.78
N PHE A 2 10.77 13.24 0.20
CA PHE A 2 11.13 11.83 0.00
C PHE A 2 9.98 11.00 -0.60
N LEU A 3 8.77 11.13 -0.06
CA LEU A 3 7.63 10.34 -0.54
C LEU A 3 7.23 10.70 -1.97
N LYS A 4 7.21 11.97 -2.32
CA LYS A 4 6.89 12.39 -3.69
C LYS A 4 7.88 11.86 -4.72
N ASN A 5 9.15 11.74 -4.32
CA ASN A 5 10.18 11.20 -5.20
C ASN A 5 10.12 9.68 -5.34
N ASN A 6 9.55 8.98 -4.36
CA ASN A 6 9.55 7.52 -4.30
C ASN A 6 8.19 6.86 -4.54
N ILE A 7 7.11 7.64 -4.64
CA ILE A 7 5.78 7.13 -4.96
C ILE A 7 5.36 7.59 -6.34
N SER A 8 4.72 6.71 -7.10
CA SER A 8 4.22 7.00 -8.44
C SER A 8 3.27 8.20 -8.45
N SER A 9 3.43 9.07 -9.45
CA SER A 9 2.50 10.16 -9.74
C SER A 9 1.30 9.74 -10.60
N LYS A 10 1.22 8.44 -10.97
CA LYS A 10 0.10 7.90 -11.73
C LYS A 10 -1.22 8.24 -11.08
N LYS A 11 -2.17 8.70 -11.89
CA LYS A 11 -3.51 9.00 -11.42
C LYS A 11 -4.38 7.74 -11.47
N LEU A 12 -5.05 7.48 -10.36
CA LEU A 12 -5.96 6.34 -10.19
C LEU A 12 -7.20 6.77 -9.41
N TYR A 13 -8.31 6.11 -9.70
CA TYR A 13 -9.50 6.19 -8.87
C TYR A 13 -9.63 4.89 -8.07
N LEU A 14 -9.49 4.99 -6.76
CA LEU A 14 -9.59 3.86 -5.82
C LEU A 14 -10.87 3.89 -4.98
N GLY A 15 -11.89 4.62 -5.42
CA GLY A 15 -13.13 4.78 -4.66
C GLY A 15 -13.09 5.80 -3.52
N MET A 16 -11.92 6.38 -3.23
CA MET A 16 -11.71 7.25 -2.07
C MET A 16 -11.87 8.75 -2.35
N SER A 17 -12.07 9.14 -3.59
CA SER A 17 -12.26 10.54 -3.98
C SER A 17 -13.74 10.87 -4.05
N ARG A 18 -14.18 11.88 -3.29
CA ARG A 18 -15.58 12.36 -3.31
C ARG A 18 -16.01 12.81 -4.70
N ASP A 19 -15.09 13.35 -5.49
CA ASP A 19 -15.35 13.83 -6.84
C ASP A 19 -15.44 12.72 -7.87
N LYS A 20 -15.27 11.46 -7.47
CA LYS A 20 -15.23 10.27 -8.35
C LYS A 20 -14.19 10.40 -9.47
N LYS A 21 -13.13 11.16 -9.23
CA LYS A 21 -12.05 11.40 -10.19
C LYS A 21 -10.78 10.67 -9.81
N ALA A 22 -10.01 10.28 -10.81
CA ALA A 22 -8.66 9.79 -10.61
C ALA A 22 -7.79 10.90 -9.98
N GLU A 23 -7.04 10.54 -8.94
CA GLU A 23 -6.08 11.40 -8.26
C GLU A 23 -4.69 10.78 -8.27
N PRO A 24 -3.62 11.56 -8.12
CA PRO A 24 -2.28 11.00 -7.99
C PRO A 24 -2.22 9.97 -6.86
N LEU A 25 -1.54 8.85 -7.09
CA LEU A 25 -1.43 7.75 -6.13
C LEU A 25 -0.89 8.21 -4.77
N ILE A 26 0.05 9.17 -4.78
CA ILE A 26 0.56 9.76 -3.54
C ILE A 26 -0.54 10.39 -2.68
N ASN A 27 -1.55 11.01 -3.29
CA ASN A 27 -2.66 11.61 -2.55
C ASN A 27 -3.53 10.55 -1.87
N SER A 28 -3.87 9.48 -2.60
CA SER A 28 -4.60 8.34 -2.03
C SER A 28 -3.81 7.68 -0.90
N PHE A 29 -2.50 7.49 -1.09
CA PHE A 29 -1.62 6.94 -0.08
C PHE A 29 -1.55 7.80 1.18
N MET A 30 -1.40 9.11 1.04
CA MET A 30 -1.38 10.02 2.18
C MET A 30 -2.71 10.05 2.95
N LYS A 31 -3.83 9.84 2.27
CA LYS A 31 -5.14 9.71 2.94
C LYS A 31 -5.19 8.48 3.84
N VAL A 32 -4.75 7.31 3.36
CA VAL A 32 -4.76 6.08 4.17
C VAL A 32 -3.70 6.06 5.25
N MET A 33 -2.67 6.87 5.14
CA MET A 33 -1.62 7.05 6.16
C MET A 33 -1.90 8.22 7.11
N GLY A 34 -2.98 8.94 6.93
CA GLY A 34 -3.25 10.21 7.64
C GLY A 34 -3.92 10.06 9.01
N GLY A 35 -4.32 8.86 9.40
CA GLY A 35 -4.95 8.61 10.70
C GLY A 35 -3.97 8.06 11.75
N SER A 36 -4.50 7.26 12.66
CA SER A 36 -3.70 6.68 13.75
C SER A 36 -2.62 5.74 13.22
N PRO A 37 -1.35 5.99 13.51
CA PRO A 37 -0.27 5.08 13.14
C PRO A 37 -0.24 3.86 14.06
N ASP A 38 0.17 2.73 13.49
CA ASP A 38 0.58 1.55 14.24
C ASP A 38 2.04 1.69 14.69
N ASN A 39 2.53 0.75 15.49
CA ASN A 39 3.92 0.74 15.89
C ASN A 39 4.85 0.58 14.66
N VAL A 40 5.96 1.30 14.70
CA VAL A 40 7.02 1.13 13.70
C VAL A 40 7.82 -0.12 14.02
N ILE A 41 8.02 -0.99 13.04
CA ILE A 41 8.80 -2.21 13.18
C ILE A 41 10.13 -2.03 12.45
N TYR A 42 11.22 -2.31 13.17
CA TYR A 42 12.57 -2.28 12.65
C TYR A 42 13.12 -3.70 12.57
N ILE A 43 13.73 -4.05 11.45
CA ILE A 43 14.20 -5.39 11.17
C ILE A 43 15.63 -5.31 10.64
N ASP A 44 16.42 -6.34 10.96
CA ASP A 44 17.79 -6.51 10.45
C ASP A 44 18.67 -5.28 10.74
N ASP A 45 18.87 -4.97 12.04
CA ASP A 45 19.62 -3.81 12.52
C ASP A 45 19.18 -2.48 11.90
N ASN A 46 17.87 -2.27 11.82
CA ASN A 46 17.24 -1.08 11.24
C ASN A 46 17.46 -0.93 9.72
N ARG A 47 17.88 -1.97 9.02
CA ARG A 47 17.94 -1.96 7.57
C ARG A 47 16.56 -1.78 6.96
N TYR A 48 15.57 -2.50 7.50
CA TYR A 48 14.19 -2.40 7.03
C TYR A 48 13.30 -1.74 8.07
N ILE A 49 12.48 -0.82 7.61
CA ILE A 49 11.47 -0.14 8.41
C ILE A 49 10.11 -0.46 7.83
N PHE A 50 9.20 -0.96 8.66
CA PHE A 50 7.81 -1.22 8.30
C PHE A 50 6.91 -0.42 9.23
N THR A 51 6.03 0.37 8.65
CA THR A 51 5.02 1.12 9.40
C THR A 51 3.69 1.10 8.68
N SER A 52 2.62 1.18 9.43
CA SER A 52 1.27 1.23 8.89
C SER A 52 0.43 2.26 9.62
N ALA A 53 -0.63 2.67 8.98
CA ALA A 53 -1.63 3.55 9.56
C ALA A 53 -2.99 3.28 8.91
N CYS A 54 -4.04 3.84 9.48
CA CYS A 54 -5.34 3.81 8.85
C CYS A 54 -5.81 5.21 8.44
N ARG A 55 -6.80 5.25 7.57
CA ARG A 55 -7.43 6.52 7.18
C ARG A 55 -8.12 7.14 8.38
N HIS A 56 -7.99 8.44 8.53
CA HIS A 56 -8.70 9.18 9.57
C HIS A 56 -10.21 8.90 9.52
N GLN A 57 -10.79 8.47 10.66
CA GLN A 57 -12.18 8.07 10.81
C GLN A 57 -12.65 6.85 9.97
N SER A 58 -11.72 6.11 9.37
CA SER A 58 -12.06 4.91 8.56
C SER A 58 -10.93 3.91 8.56
N CYS A 59 -10.76 3.18 9.67
CA CYS A 59 -9.70 2.15 9.78
C CYS A 59 -9.96 0.88 8.94
N SER A 60 -11.04 0.80 8.19
CA SER A 60 -11.19 -0.20 7.14
C SER A 60 -10.21 0.03 5.98
N GLU A 61 -9.75 1.28 5.82
CA GLU A 61 -8.74 1.66 4.84
C GLU A 61 -7.40 1.83 5.53
N LYS A 62 -6.41 1.09 5.07
CA LYS A 62 -5.07 1.06 5.68
C LYS A 62 -3.99 1.26 4.66
N GLY A 63 -2.88 1.84 5.11
CA GLY A 63 -1.67 1.96 4.32
C GLY A 63 -0.47 1.33 5.02
N VAL A 64 0.47 0.87 4.23
CA VAL A 64 1.78 0.38 4.68
C VAL A 64 2.87 1.14 3.95
N LEU A 65 3.89 1.53 4.68
CA LEU A 65 5.14 2.05 4.16
C LEU A 65 6.28 1.14 4.58
N PHE A 66 7.02 0.64 3.62
CA PHE A 66 8.23 -0.15 3.82
C PHE A 66 9.42 0.57 3.20
N ILE A 67 10.54 0.63 3.94
CA ILE A 67 11.77 1.29 3.51
C ILE A 67 12.95 0.34 3.69
N ASP A 68 13.73 0.13 2.64
CA ASP A 68 15.09 -0.41 2.71
C ASP A 68 16.05 0.78 2.86
N THR A 69 16.61 0.96 4.05
CA THR A 69 17.44 2.13 4.37
C THR A 69 18.80 2.08 3.70
N GLU A 70 19.33 0.90 3.40
CA GLU A 70 20.60 0.76 2.67
C GLU A 70 20.44 1.15 1.19
N LYS A 71 19.44 0.61 0.53
CA LYS A 71 19.17 0.85 -0.89
C LYS A 71 18.38 2.14 -1.13
N LYS A 72 17.84 2.74 -0.08
CA LYS A 72 16.91 3.88 -0.14
C LYS A 72 15.68 3.60 -1.01
N ASN A 73 15.24 2.35 -1.01
CA ASN A 73 14.07 1.89 -1.74
C ASN A 73 12.82 1.97 -0.86
N THR A 74 11.71 2.31 -1.49
CA THR A 74 10.42 2.44 -0.82
C THR A 74 9.37 1.61 -1.52
N ILE A 75 8.56 0.92 -0.73
CA ILE A 75 7.38 0.20 -1.19
C ILE A 75 6.19 0.68 -0.39
N GLY A 76 5.11 1.01 -1.07
CA GLY A 76 3.84 1.35 -0.45
C GLY A 76 2.79 0.29 -0.72
N LEU A 77 1.81 0.20 0.17
CA LEU A 77 0.61 -0.60 0.00
C LEU A 77 -0.61 0.19 0.45
N ILE A 78 -1.67 0.14 -0.33
CA ILE A 78 -3.01 0.60 0.06
C ILE A 78 -3.93 -0.61 0.12
N ARG A 79 -4.56 -0.81 1.28
CA ARG A 79 -5.70 -1.71 1.46
C ARG A 79 -6.96 -0.88 1.35
N HIS A 80 -7.84 -1.28 0.45
CA HIS A 80 -9.10 -0.58 0.26
C HIS A 80 -10.23 -1.57 -0.07
N ASN A 81 -11.44 -1.16 0.26
CA ASN A 81 -12.65 -1.91 -0.04
C ASN A 81 -13.76 -1.00 -0.58
N PHE A 82 -13.43 0.19 -1.02
CA PHE A 82 -14.39 1.07 -1.67
C PHE A 82 -14.65 0.64 -3.11
N ILE A 83 -15.92 0.58 -3.50
CA ILE A 83 -16.36 0.52 -4.89
C ILE A 83 -16.46 1.95 -5.43
N ASN A 84 -16.95 2.86 -4.59
CA ASN A 84 -17.02 4.30 -4.82
C ASN A 84 -17.00 5.03 -3.47
N ASP A 85 -17.14 6.34 -3.45
CA ASP A 85 -17.03 7.16 -2.25
C ASP A 85 -18.09 6.89 -1.16
N THR A 86 -19.13 6.15 -1.48
CA THR A 86 -20.25 5.85 -0.56
C THR A 86 -20.53 4.35 -0.41
N GLU A 87 -19.94 3.53 -1.24
CA GLU A 87 -20.25 2.11 -1.35
C GLU A 87 -19.02 1.26 -1.08
N PHE A 88 -19.16 0.31 -0.16
CA PHE A 88 -18.11 -0.61 0.23
C PHE A 88 -18.36 -2.00 -0.35
N SER A 89 -17.29 -2.66 -0.80
CA SER A 89 -17.30 -4.09 -1.06
C SER A 89 -17.03 -4.87 0.22
N SER A 90 -17.58 -6.07 0.34
CA SER A 90 -17.16 -7.05 1.34
C SER A 90 -15.76 -7.60 1.04
N GLU A 91 -15.29 -7.42 -0.19
CA GLU A 91 -13.97 -7.85 -0.65
C GLU A 91 -12.94 -6.75 -0.46
N GLU A 92 -11.75 -7.14 -0.08
CA GLU A 92 -10.64 -6.23 0.15
C GLU A 92 -9.58 -6.37 -0.94
N ASP A 93 -9.15 -5.25 -1.47
CA ASP A 93 -8.12 -5.17 -2.50
C ASP A 93 -6.85 -4.55 -1.93
N PHE A 94 -5.71 -5.09 -2.35
CA PHE A 94 -4.40 -4.49 -2.12
C PHE A 94 -3.87 -3.87 -3.41
N LEU A 95 -3.34 -2.67 -3.29
CA LEU A 95 -2.53 -2.04 -4.30
C LEU A 95 -1.12 -1.84 -3.73
N ILE A 96 -0.16 -2.59 -4.26
CA ILE A 96 1.27 -2.49 -3.92
C ILE A 96 1.95 -1.67 -5.00
N PHE A 97 2.85 -0.78 -4.62
CA PHE A 97 3.54 0.08 -5.58
C PHE A 97 4.95 0.44 -5.13
N SER A 98 5.84 0.58 -6.11
CA SER A 98 7.23 1.02 -5.90
C SER A 98 7.79 1.65 -7.17
N LYS A 99 8.48 2.78 -7.03
CA LYS A 99 9.30 3.36 -8.12
C LYS A 99 10.66 2.68 -8.27
N ASN A 100 11.06 1.90 -7.30
CA ASN A 100 12.38 1.29 -7.25
C ASN A 100 12.42 -0.12 -7.85
N HIS A 101 11.25 -0.73 -8.07
CA HIS A 101 11.13 -2.09 -8.59
C HIS A 101 10.17 -2.09 -9.78
N LYS A 102 10.64 -2.56 -10.93
CA LYS A 102 9.82 -2.58 -12.14
C LYS A 102 8.73 -3.65 -12.07
N THR A 103 9.09 -4.82 -11.59
CA THR A 103 8.17 -5.96 -11.47
C THR A 103 8.00 -6.37 -10.00
N PHE A 104 6.89 -7.04 -9.72
CA PHE A 104 6.64 -7.59 -8.38
C PHE A 104 7.70 -8.63 -7.97
N GLY A 105 8.25 -9.37 -8.94
CA GLY A 105 9.32 -10.34 -8.66
C GLY A 105 10.62 -9.73 -8.14
N GLU A 106 10.82 -8.42 -8.30
CA GLU A 106 12.00 -7.71 -7.77
C GLU A 106 11.77 -7.20 -6.33
N VAL A 107 10.52 -7.24 -5.85
CA VAL A 107 10.16 -6.81 -4.49
C VAL A 107 10.79 -7.77 -3.47
N PRO A 108 11.45 -7.25 -2.42
CA PRO A 108 12.07 -8.10 -1.40
C PRO A 108 11.07 -9.04 -0.73
N VAL A 109 11.45 -10.31 -0.56
CA VAL A 109 10.61 -11.31 0.11
C VAL A 109 10.22 -10.87 1.52
N ILE A 110 11.15 -10.22 2.25
CA ILE A 110 10.87 -9.70 3.59
C ILE A 110 9.66 -8.75 3.63
N PHE A 111 9.45 -7.92 2.60
CA PHE A 111 8.26 -7.09 2.51
C PHE A 111 6.98 -7.92 2.48
N ILE A 112 6.95 -8.97 1.65
CA ILE A 112 5.78 -9.85 1.53
C ILE A 112 5.49 -10.59 2.84
N GLU A 113 6.52 -11.09 3.50
CA GLU A 113 6.41 -11.75 4.81
C GLU A 113 5.83 -10.79 5.85
N MET A 114 6.34 -9.57 5.89
CA MET A 114 5.86 -8.53 6.80
C MET A 114 4.39 -8.16 6.54
N VAL A 115 3.99 -8.04 5.28
CA VAL A 115 2.59 -7.78 4.91
C VAL A 115 1.68 -8.91 5.36
N LYS A 116 2.08 -10.16 5.16
CA LYS A 116 1.29 -11.34 5.59
C LYS A 116 1.13 -11.39 7.10
N GLU A 117 2.17 -11.11 7.85
CA GLU A 117 2.10 -11.00 9.30
C GLU A 117 1.19 -9.84 9.73
N TRP A 118 1.32 -8.69 9.10
CA TRP A 118 0.48 -7.52 9.36
C TRP A 118 -1.01 -7.81 9.10
N VAL A 119 -1.36 -8.53 8.03
CA VAL A 119 -2.74 -8.98 7.77
C VAL A 119 -3.27 -9.81 8.93
N THR A 120 -2.47 -10.73 9.44
CA THR A 120 -2.86 -11.60 10.55
C THR A 120 -3.05 -10.83 11.86
N THR A 121 -2.15 -9.90 12.17
CA THR A 121 -2.15 -9.17 13.46
C THR A 121 -3.09 -7.95 13.47
N SER A 122 -3.52 -7.46 12.32
CA SER A 122 -4.34 -6.25 12.21
C SER A 122 -5.85 -6.53 12.22
N HIS A 123 -6.27 -7.72 12.62
CA HIS A 123 -7.69 -8.13 12.67
C HIS A 123 -8.44 -7.93 11.35
N MET A 124 -7.75 -8.14 10.23
CA MET A 124 -8.37 -8.10 8.92
C MET A 124 -9.16 -9.38 8.65
N ASN A 125 -10.16 -9.27 7.80
CA ASN A 125 -11.09 -10.38 7.48
C ASN A 125 -10.50 -11.47 6.57
N GLY A 126 -9.18 -11.66 6.61
CA GLY A 126 -8.48 -12.67 5.82
C GLY A 126 -7.60 -12.08 4.71
N PRO A 127 -7.12 -12.92 3.78
CA PRO A 127 -6.29 -12.47 2.68
C PRO A 127 -7.09 -11.57 1.73
N PRO A 128 -6.42 -10.66 0.99
CA PRO A 128 -7.09 -9.82 0.01
C PRO A 128 -7.69 -10.66 -1.13
N SER A 129 -8.83 -10.23 -1.64
CA SER A 129 -9.48 -10.86 -2.80
C SER A 129 -8.72 -10.59 -4.09
N LYS A 130 -8.10 -9.43 -4.18
CA LYS A 130 -7.33 -8.99 -5.35
C LYS A 130 -6.08 -8.24 -4.92
N VAL A 131 -4.97 -8.55 -5.57
CA VAL A 131 -3.71 -7.82 -5.39
C VAL A 131 -3.22 -7.30 -6.73
N ARG A 132 -2.95 -6.00 -6.80
CA ARG A 132 -2.39 -5.33 -7.97
C ARG A 132 -1.05 -4.71 -7.62
N TYR A 133 -0.19 -4.59 -8.61
CA TYR A 133 1.14 -3.99 -8.48
C TYR A 133 1.36 -2.88 -9.51
N ILE A 134 1.98 -1.79 -9.06
CA ILE A 134 2.46 -0.71 -9.92
C ILE A 134 3.96 -0.57 -9.69
N GLY A 135 4.74 -0.88 -10.71
CA GLY A 135 6.19 -0.76 -10.69
C GLY A 135 6.69 0.60 -11.21
N SER A 136 7.98 0.67 -11.44
CA SER A 136 8.66 1.88 -11.95
C SER A 136 8.22 2.31 -13.35
N ASP A 137 7.58 1.43 -14.12
CA ASP A 137 7.03 1.72 -15.45
C ASP A 137 5.57 2.21 -15.42
N ASP A 138 5.01 2.42 -14.23
CA ASP A 138 3.63 2.87 -13.99
C ASP A 138 2.53 1.95 -14.58
N LYS A 139 2.86 0.71 -14.93
CA LYS A 139 1.88 -0.28 -15.39
C LYS A 139 1.20 -0.94 -14.19
N ILE A 140 -0.11 -1.13 -14.31
CA ILE A 140 -0.91 -1.86 -13.32
C ILE A 140 -0.97 -3.33 -13.74
N VAL A 141 -0.55 -4.22 -12.86
CA VAL A 141 -0.52 -5.67 -13.10
C VAL A 141 -1.28 -6.37 -12.00
N ASP A 142 -2.16 -7.31 -12.36
CA ASP A 142 -2.79 -8.21 -11.39
C ASP A 142 -1.77 -9.28 -10.97
N ILE A 143 -1.50 -9.35 -9.68
CA ILE A 143 -0.54 -10.28 -9.08
C ILE A 143 -1.20 -11.17 -8.03
N THR A 144 -2.51 -11.29 -8.02
CA THR A 144 -3.27 -12.05 -7.00
C THR A 144 -2.73 -13.47 -6.83
N ASN A 145 -2.38 -14.12 -7.93
CA ASN A 145 -1.82 -15.49 -7.90
C ASN A 145 -0.32 -15.57 -7.58
N LYS A 146 0.36 -14.43 -7.46
CA LYS A 146 1.80 -14.35 -7.18
C LYS A 146 2.11 -13.82 -5.77
N TYR A 147 1.11 -13.26 -5.16
CA TYR A 147 1.18 -12.69 -3.80
C TYR A 147 1.19 -13.75 -2.69
#